data_89ed74d73f09228168c91ddccae7705c
#
_entry.id   89ed74d73f09228168c91ddccae7705c
#
_cell.length_a   1.000
_cell.length_b   1.000
_cell.length_c   1.000
_cell.angle_alpha   90.00
_cell.angle_beta   90.00
_cell.angle_gamma   90.00
#
_symmetry.space_group_name_H-M   'P 1'
#
loop_
_entity.id
_entity.type
_entity.pdbx_description
1 polymer ?
#
loop_
_entity_poly.entity_id
_entity_poly.type
_entity_poly.pdbx_seq_one_letter_code
_entity_poly.pdbx_strand_id
1 'polypeptide(L)' 'MTMKKITIDELKALAKQYDLHVCRIKGSEVVQIRKNPSDKYEDISWEEFEAALQEKDLAVYKDEKSDFLKIMKDRD' A
#
# COMPACT_ATOMS: atom_id res chain seq x y z
N MET A 1 4.55 -18.82 -5.34
CA MET A 1 3.82 -17.76 -4.66
C MET A 1 3.11 -16.89 -5.69
N THR A 2 1.79 -16.84 -5.65
CA THR A 2 1.01 -16.10 -6.64
C THR A 2 0.50 -14.80 -6.04
N MET A 3 0.88 -13.69 -6.65
CA MET A 3 0.44 -12.36 -6.23
C MET A 3 -0.63 -11.86 -7.19
N LYS A 4 -1.70 -11.34 -6.62
CA LYS A 4 -2.82 -10.82 -7.40
C LYS A 4 -2.95 -9.32 -7.16
N LYS A 5 -3.10 -8.55 -8.24
CA LYS A 5 -3.35 -7.12 -8.15
C LYS A 5 -4.72 -6.88 -7.52
N ILE A 6 -4.78 -5.98 -6.56
CA ILE A 6 -6.04 -5.61 -5.91
C ILE A 6 -6.33 -4.13 -6.15
N THR A 7 -7.60 -3.77 -5.98
CA THR A 7 -8.01 -2.37 -6.12
C THR A 7 -7.76 -1.61 -4.82
N ILE A 8 -7.81 -0.29 -4.91
CA ILE A 8 -7.69 0.56 -3.72
C ILE A 8 -8.86 0.31 -2.77
N ASP A 9 -10.06 0.07 -3.29
CA ASP A 9 -11.22 -0.24 -2.44
C ASP A 9 -11.01 -1.53 -1.67
N GLU A 10 -10.46 -2.56 -2.31
CA GLU A 10 -10.13 -3.81 -1.63
C GLU A 10 -9.05 -3.57 -0.57
N LEU A 11 -8.06 -2.76 -0.88
CA LEU A 11 -7.00 -2.43 0.06
C LEU A 11 -7.54 -1.68 1.27
N LYS A 12 -8.46 -0.74 1.07
CA LYS A 12 -9.10 -0.01 2.18
C LYS A 12 -9.85 -0.96 3.11
N ALA A 13 -10.55 -1.93 2.53
CA ALA A 13 -11.28 -2.93 3.32
C ALA A 13 -10.32 -3.79 4.14
N LEU A 14 -9.22 -4.22 3.53
CA LEU A 14 -8.21 -5.00 4.24
C LEU A 14 -7.53 -4.19 5.33
N ALA A 15 -7.25 -2.92 5.05
CA ALA A 15 -6.63 -2.03 6.03
C ALA A 15 -7.52 -1.87 7.26
N LYS A 16 -8.81 -1.74 7.05
CA LYS A 16 -9.76 -1.63 8.15
C LYS A 16 -9.85 -2.93 8.94
N GLN A 17 -9.81 -4.05 8.25
CA GLN A 17 -9.91 -5.37 8.88
C GLN A 17 -8.67 -5.72 9.70
N TYR A 18 -7.49 -5.38 9.20
CA TYR A 18 -6.23 -5.74 9.83
C TYR A 18 -5.51 -4.57 10.48
N ASP A 19 -6.17 -3.42 10.57
CA ASP A 19 -5.62 -2.22 11.20
C ASP A 19 -4.31 -1.76 10.54
N LEU A 20 -4.33 -1.72 9.22
CA LEU A 20 -3.18 -1.28 8.42
C LEU A 20 -3.28 0.21 8.13
N HIS A 21 -2.13 0.83 7.93
CA HIS A 21 -2.03 2.25 7.62
C HIS A 21 -1.18 2.45 6.38
N VAL A 22 -1.56 3.44 5.57
CA VAL A 22 -0.71 3.86 4.45
C VAL A 22 0.17 5.00 4.95
N CYS A 23 1.43 4.96 4.56
CA CYS A 23 2.41 5.92 5.05
C CYS A 23 3.47 6.17 4.00
N ARG A 24 4.28 7.18 4.24
CA ARG A 24 5.37 7.57 3.37
C ARG A 24 6.65 7.71 4.19
N ILE A 25 7.77 7.33 3.61
CA ILE A 25 9.07 7.53 4.25
C ILE A 25 9.33 9.04 4.31
N LYS A 26 9.62 9.58 5.49
CA LYS A 26 9.88 11.01 5.66
C LYS A 26 11.03 11.46 4.77
N GLY A 27 10.79 12.56 4.05
CA GLY A 27 11.78 13.10 3.13
C GLY A 27 11.88 12.36 1.80
N SER A 28 10.96 11.44 1.52
CA SER A 28 10.94 10.65 0.31
C SER A 28 9.52 10.56 -0.24
N GLU A 29 9.40 10.12 -1.50
CA GLU A 29 8.09 9.88 -2.11
C GLU A 29 7.70 8.40 -2.06
N VAL A 30 8.50 7.59 -1.39
CA VAL A 30 8.23 6.16 -1.28
C VAL A 30 7.08 5.92 -0.30
N VAL A 31 6.03 5.27 -0.76
CA VAL A 31 4.86 4.94 0.07
C VAL A 31 4.88 3.46 0.44
N GLN A 32 4.32 3.16 1.61
CA GLN A 32 4.27 1.79 2.11
C GLN A 32 2.99 1.56 2.90
N ILE A 33 2.69 0.30 3.14
CA ILE A 33 1.58 -0.14 3.98
C ILE A 33 2.18 -0.77 5.23
N ARG A 34 1.81 -0.26 6.40
CA ARG A 34 2.37 -0.73 7.67
C ARG A 34 1.28 -0.98 8.70
N LYS A 35 1.55 -1.92 9.56
CA LYS A 35 0.65 -2.23 10.68
C LYS A 35 0.96 -1.38 11.91
N ASN A 36 2.24 -1.13 12.16
CA ASN A 36 2.67 -0.37 13.34
C ASN A 36 3.30 0.95 12.92
N PRO A 37 3.05 2.04 13.67
CA PRO A 37 3.68 3.32 13.38
C PRO A 37 5.19 3.26 13.62
N SER A 38 5.92 4.10 12.89
CA SER A 38 7.37 4.21 13.04
C SER A 38 7.78 5.65 12.83
N ASP A 39 8.84 6.07 13.53
CA ASP A 39 9.36 7.44 13.41
C ASP A 39 9.93 7.74 12.03
N LYS A 40 10.25 6.71 11.27
CA LYS A 40 10.78 6.86 9.91
C LYS A 40 9.70 7.13 8.88
N TYR A 41 8.44 6.96 9.25
CA TYR A 41 7.32 7.08 8.33
C TYR A 41 6.33 8.11 8.86
N GLU A 42 5.61 8.74 7.93
CA GLU A 42 4.50 9.60 8.28
C GLU A 42 3.23 9.06 7.65
N ASP A 43 2.13 9.11 8.39
CA ASP A 43 0.84 8.67 7.87
C ASP A 43 0.37 9.64 6.78
N ILE A 44 -0.18 9.10 5.72
CA ILE A 44 -0.73 9.88 4.62
C ILE A 44 -2.18 9.47 4.39
N SER A 45 -2.92 10.33 3.68
CA SER A 45 -4.29 10.01 3.32
C SER A 45 -4.32 8.98 2.19
N TRP A 46 -5.48 8.35 2.03
CA TRP A 46 -5.68 7.42 0.92
C TRP A 46 -5.55 8.11 -0.42
N GLU A 47 -5.97 9.37 -0.50
CA GLU A 47 -5.83 10.16 -1.72
C GLU A 47 -4.37 10.37 -2.10
N GLU A 48 -3.54 10.70 -1.11
CA GLU A 48 -2.10 10.86 -1.33
C GLU A 48 -1.45 9.54 -1.74
N PHE A 49 -1.85 8.45 -1.09
CA PHE A 49 -1.33 7.13 -1.41
C PHE A 49 -1.67 6.74 -2.84
N GLU A 50 -2.93 6.92 -3.22
CA GLU A 50 -3.38 6.59 -4.57
C GLU A 50 -2.68 7.44 -5.63
N ALA A 51 -2.54 8.74 -5.36
CA ALA A 51 -1.85 9.65 -6.28
C ALA A 51 -0.38 9.24 -6.46
N ALA A 52 0.28 8.84 -5.37
CA ALA A 52 1.67 8.42 -5.45
C ALA A 52 1.82 7.14 -6.28
N LEU A 53 0.87 6.20 -6.14
CA LEU A 53 0.89 4.98 -6.93
C LEU A 53 0.71 5.29 -8.42
N GLN A 54 -0.23 6.17 -8.75
CA GLN A 54 -0.48 6.54 -10.14
C GLN A 54 0.72 7.25 -10.76
N GLU A 55 1.33 8.15 -10.01
CA GLU A 55 2.48 8.91 -10.50
C GLU A 55 3.66 8.02 -10.86
N LYS A 56 3.83 6.93 -10.13
CA LYS A 56 4.97 6.03 -10.32
C LYS A 56 4.60 4.73 -11.03
N ASP A 57 3.37 4.62 -11.50
CA ASP A 57 2.85 3.39 -12.14
C ASP A 57 3.00 2.18 -11.23
N LEU A 58 2.64 2.34 -9.97
CA LEU A 58 2.69 1.27 -8.99
C LEU A 58 1.30 0.73 -8.72
N ALA A 59 1.24 -0.51 -8.25
CA ALA A 59 0.00 -1.15 -7.85
C ALA A 59 0.25 -1.98 -6.60
N VAL A 60 -0.82 -2.31 -5.90
CA VAL A 60 -0.75 -3.13 -4.70
C VAL A 60 -1.15 -4.55 -5.07
N TYR A 61 -0.33 -5.50 -4.64
CA TYR A 61 -0.57 -6.92 -4.88
C TYR A 61 -0.72 -7.65 -3.56
N LYS A 62 -1.55 -8.66 -3.56
CA LYS A 62 -1.80 -9.50 -2.39
C LYS A 62 -1.52 -10.94 -2.74
N ASP A 63 -0.87 -11.67 -1.82
CA ASP A 63 -0.70 -13.11 -1.95
C ASP A 63 -2.07 -13.78 -1.79
N GLU A 64 -2.39 -14.70 -2.70
CA GLU A 64 -3.67 -15.39 -2.66
C GLU A 64 -3.85 -16.26 -1.42
N LYS A 65 -2.77 -16.69 -0.80
CA LYS A 65 -2.83 -17.60 0.33
C LYS A 65 -2.56 -16.96 1.68
N SER A 66 -2.23 -15.68 1.70
CA SER A 66 -1.92 -14.99 2.95
C SER A 66 -2.34 -13.53 2.86
N ASP A 67 -2.15 -12.81 3.96
CA ASP A 67 -2.47 -11.38 4.01
C ASP A 67 -1.28 -10.50 3.64
N PHE A 68 -0.26 -11.10 3.05
CA PHE A 68 0.92 -10.37 2.63
C PHE A 68 0.59 -9.42 1.47
N LEU A 69 0.95 -8.16 1.66
CA LEU A 69 0.74 -7.12 0.65
C LEU A 69 2.07 -6.58 0.19
N LYS A 70 2.17 -6.29 -1.09
CA LYS A 70 3.38 -5.73 -1.66
C LYS A 70 3.04 -4.66 -2.68
N ILE A 71 3.79 -3.58 -2.67
CA ILE A 71 3.68 -2.52 -3.66
C ILE A 71 4.74 -2.78 -4.73
N MET A 72 4.29 -2.97 -5.95
CA MET A 72 5.17 -3.26 -7.08
C MET A 72 4.73 -2.45 -8.29
N LYS A 73 5.58 -2.41 -9.29
CA LYS A 73 5.25 -1.74 -10.53
C LYS A 73 4.05 -2.40 -11.18
N ASP A 74 3.11 -1.58 -11.68
CA ASP A 74 1.93 -2.08 -12.37
C ASP A 74 2.34 -2.67 -13.70
N ARG A 75 2.01 -3.94 -13.92
CA ARG A 75 2.40 -4.67 -15.11
C ARG A 75 1.25 -5.01 -16.06
N ASP A 76 0.10 -4.46 -15.81
CA ASP A 76 -1.04 -4.67 -16.70
C ASP A 76 -0.93 -3.91 -18.00
#